data_4a275ddf202ba209165b8c61863e7ec3
#
_entry.id   4a275ddf202ba209165b8c61863e7ec3
#
_cell.length_a   1.000
_cell.length_b   1.000
_cell.length_c   1.000
_cell.angle_alpha   90.00
_cell.angle_beta   90.00
_cell.angle_gamma   90.00
#
_symmetry.space_group_name_H-M   'P 1'
#
loop_
_entity.id
_entity.type
_entity.pdbx_description
1 polymer ?
#
loop_
_entity_poly.entity_id
_entity_poly.type
_entity_poly.pdbx_seq_one_letter_code
_entity_poly.pdbx_strand_id
1 'polypeptide(L)'
;MPAKLRTLVLVSAITVAIARPWPSNAASPAPVEGDNGMVVTAQHLASQVGVDVLRQGGNAVDAAIAVGYALAVVYPTAGNLGGGGFMTIRLADGKSTFLDFRERAPKAATRDMYLD
;
A
#
# COMPACT_ATOMS: atom_id res chain seq x y z
N MET A 1 -14.58 -58.92 12.04
CA MET A 1 -13.38 -58.18 11.67
C MET A 1 -12.49 -58.09 12.89
N PRO A 2 -11.23 -58.60 12.86
CA PRO A 2 -10.36 -58.61 14.05
C PRO A 2 -10.01 -57.16 14.48
N ALA A 3 -9.94 -56.95 15.79
CA ALA A 3 -9.74 -55.62 16.39
C ALA A 3 -8.55 -54.83 15.77
N LYS A 4 -7.46 -55.53 15.48
CA LYS A 4 -6.26 -54.93 14.84
C LYS A 4 -6.54 -54.36 13.44
N LEU A 5 -7.46 -54.95 12.66
CA LEU A 5 -7.82 -54.46 11.34
C LEU A 5 -8.67 -53.18 11.42
N ARG A 6 -9.56 -53.08 12.45
CA ARG A 6 -10.37 -51.87 12.71
C ARG A 6 -9.51 -50.67 13.12
N THR A 7 -8.49 -50.89 13.94
CA THR A 7 -7.53 -49.87 14.36
C THR A 7 -6.72 -49.36 13.18
N LEU A 8 -6.24 -50.26 12.31
CA LEU A 8 -5.47 -49.89 11.13
C LEU A 8 -6.27 -49.05 10.13
N VAL A 9 -7.55 -49.39 9.90
CA VAL A 9 -8.45 -48.63 9.03
C VAL A 9 -8.77 -47.25 9.62
N LEU A 10 -8.96 -47.13 10.93
CA LEU A 10 -9.20 -45.87 11.60
C LEU A 10 -7.97 -44.95 11.53
N VAL A 11 -6.77 -45.45 11.76
CA VAL A 11 -5.53 -44.66 11.68
C VAL A 11 -5.30 -44.17 10.25
N SER A 12 -5.52 -45.04 9.23
CA SER A 12 -5.40 -44.66 7.82
C SER A 12 -6.41 -43.58 7.42
N ALA A 13 -7.64 -43.67 7.89
CA ALA A 13 -8.67 -42.65 7.60
C ALA A 13 -8.36 -41.29 8.22
N ILE A 14 -7.80 -41.25 9.42
CA ILE A 14 -7.37 -40.02 10.09
C ILE A 14 -6.19 -39.38 9.35
N THR A 15 -5.22 -40.20 8.89
CA THR A 15 -4.04 -39.66 8.17
C THR A 15 -4.45 -39.07 6.82
N VAL A 16 -5.40 -39.66 6.09
CA VAL A 16 -5.93 -39.10 4.85
C VAL A 16 -6.74 -37.82 5.07
N ALA A 17 -7.44 -37.69 6.19
CA ALA A 17 -8.21 -36.48 6.51
C ALA A 17 -7.30 -35.27 6.84
N ILE A 18 -6.14 -35.53 7.47
CA ILE A 18 -5.16 -34.47 7.81
C ILE A 18 -4.34 -34.04 6.57
N ALA A 19 -4.16 -34.93 5.59
CA ALA A 19 -3.41 -34.65 4.37
C ALA A 19 -4.21 -33.88 3.30
N ARG A 20 -5.46 -33.51 3.55
CA ARG A 20 -6.22 -32.67 2.62
C ARG A 20 -5.61 -31.27 2.63
N PRO A 21 -5.14 -30.75 1.46
CA PRO A 21 -4.73 -29.35 1.37
C PRO A 21 -5.95 -28.48 1.71
N TRP A 22 -5.86 -27.70 2.76
CA TRP A 22 -6.85 -26.64 3.01
C TRP A 22 -6.81 -25.68 1.83
N PRO A 23 -7.97 -25.28 1.29
CA PRO A 23 -7.99 -24.26 0.29
C PRO A 23 -7.37 -23.00 0.89
N SER A 24 -6.12 -22.72 0.53
CA SER A 24 -5.50 -21.44 0.85
C SER A 24 -6.20 -20.40 -0.04
N ASN A 25 -7.12 -19.64 0.51
CA ASN A 25 -7.68 -18.45 -0.12
C ASN A 25 -6.60 -17.34 -0.15
N ALA A 26 -5.46 -17.65 -0.77
CA ALA A 26 -4.41 -16.68 -1.04
C ALA A 26 -4.68 -15.90 -2.34
N ALA A 27 -5.94 -15.91 -2.81
CA ALA A 27 -6.34 -15.07 -3.93
C ALA A 27 -6.28 -13.61 -3.49
N SER A 28 -5.48 -12.79 -4.18
CA SER A 28 -5.56 -11.34 -4.02
C SER A 28 -6.99 -10.88 -4.28
N PRO A 29 -7.49 -9.86 -3.56
CA PRO A 29 -8.77 -9.25 -3.88
C PRO A 29 -8.85 -8.92 -5.38
N ALA A 30 -10.04 -9.01 -5.95
CA ALA A 30 -10.24 -8.60 -7.33
C ALA A 30 -9.76 -7.16 -7.52
N PRO A 31 -9.12 -6.83 -8.65
CA PRO A 31 -8.72 -5.46 -8.95
C PRO A 31 -9.92 -4.52 -8.90
N VAL A 32 -9.73 -3.35 -8.34
CA VAL A 32 -10.72 -2.28 -8.39
C VAL A 32 -10.43 -1.45 -9.63
N GLU A 33 -11.43 -1.25 -10.46
CA GLU A 33 -11.34 -0.44 -11.69
C GLU A 33 -11.96 0.93 -11.45
N GLY A 34 -11.40 1.96 -12.09
CA GLY A 34 -11.91 3.33 -12.03
C GLY A 34 -11.98 3.94 -13.43
N ASP A 35 -13.18 4.23 -13.93
CA ASP A 35 -13.40 4.74 -15.29
C ASP A 35 -12.90 6.17 -15.50
N ASN A 36 -13.01 7.02 -14.49
CA ASN A 36 -12.72 8.46 -14.59
C ASN A 36 -11.47 8.89 -13.80
N GLY A 37 -10.86 7.97 -13.07
CA GLY A 37 -9.67 8.22 -12.26
C GLY A 37 -9.62 7.32 -11.04
N MET A 38 -8.44 7.20 -10.48
CA MET A 38 -8.20 6.38 -9.31
C MET A 38 -7.18 7.05 -8.40
N VAL A 39 -7.38 6.92 -7.10
CA VAL A 39 -6.42 7.34 -6.06
C VAL A 39 -6.13 6.15 -5.17
N VAL A 40 -4.86 5.82 -5.03
CA VAL A 40 -4.39 4.71 -4.19
C VAL A 40 -3.34 5.24 -3.22
N THR A 41 -3.54 5.00 -1.94
CA THR A 41 -2.59 5.39 -0.89
C THR A 41 -2.50 4.31 0.19
N ALA A 42 -1.53 4.44 1.10
CA ALA A 42 -1.40 3.57 2.26
C ALA A 42 -2.54 3.75 3.29
N GLN A 43 -3.35 4.84 3.18
CA GLN A 43 -4.41 5.15 4.13
C GLN A 43 -5.69 5.59 3.39
N HIS A 44 -6.77 4.86 3.61
CA HIS A 44 -8.03 5.05 2.88
C HIS A 44 -8.62 6.46 3.01
N LEU A 45 -8.47 7.11 4.17
CA LEU A 45 -8.93 8.50 4.36
C LEU A 45 -8.19 9.47 3.43
N ALA A 46 -6.88 9.26 3.22
CA ALA A 46 -6.13 10.07 2.27
C ALA A 46 -6.56 9.78 0.82
N SER A 47 -6.84 8.52 0.49
CA SER A 47 -7.38 8.16 -0.83
C SER A 47 -8.71 8.86 -1.08
N GLN A 48 -9.60 8.93 -0.07
CA GLN A 48 -10.89 9.62 -0.17
C GLN A 48 -10.71 11.11 -0.47
N VAL A 49 -9.78 11.79 0.22
CA VAL A 49 -9.46 13.20 -0.05
C VAL A 49 -9.04 13.41 -1.51
N GLY A 50 -8.18 12.55 -2.04
CA GLY A 50 -7.76 12.63 -3.44
C GLY A 50 -8.91 12.42 -4.43
N VAL A 51 -9.79 11.46 -4.16
CA VAL A 51 -11.00 11.20 -4.97
C VAL A 51 -11.94 12.40 -4.94
N ASP A 52 -12.12 13.04 -3.79
CA ASP A 52 -13.00 14.21 -3.65
C ASP A 52 -12.46 15.41 -4.43
N VAL A 53 -11.12 15.61 -4.47
CA VAL A 53 -10.48 16.62 -5.31
C VAL A 53 -10.76 16.36 -6.79
N LEU A 54 -10.60 15.11 -7.26
CA LEU A 54 -10.89 14.74 -8.64
C LEU A 54 -12.37 14.99 -8.99
N ARG A 55 -13.30 14.64 -8.10
CA ARG A 55 -14.74 14.86 -8.27
C ARG A 55 -15.12 16.35 -8.37
N GLN A 56 -14.36 17.21 -7.70
CA GLN A 56 -14.54 18.67 -7.74
C GLN A 56 -13.89 19.31 -8.98
N GLY A 57 -13.34 18.51 -9.90
CA GLY A 57 -12.73 18.98 -11.13
C GLY A 57 -11.23 19.27 -11.03
N GLY A 58 -10.59 18.94 -9.91
CA GLY A 58 -9.13 18.98 -9.78
C GLY A 58 -8.47 17.91 -10.65
N ASN A 59 -7.23 18.14 -11.02
CA ASN A 59 -6.42 17.19 -11.77
C ASN A 59 -5.63 16.24 -10.84
N ALA A 60 -4.88 15.30 -11.43
CA ALA A 60 -4.11 14.33 -10.67
C ALA A 60 -3.02 14.95 -9.78
N VAL A 61 -2.47 16.11 -10.17
CA VAL A 61 -1.46 16.83 -9.35
C VAL A 61 -2.14 17.46 -8.14
N ASP A 62 -3.31 18.09 -8.34
CA ASP A 62 -4.10 18.66 -7.24
C ASP A 62 -4.47 17.57 -6.23
N ALA A 63 -4.92 16.41 -6.72
CA ALA A 63 -5.25 15.26 -5.88
C ALA A 63 -4.02 14.74 -5.13
N ALA A 64 -2.85 14.63 -5.77
CA ALA A 64 -1.62 14.17 -5.14
C ALA A 64 -1.16 15.12 -4.03
N ILE A 65 -1.28 16.44 -4.22
CA ILE A 65 -0.94 17.44 -3.21
C ILE A 65 -1.89 17.32 -2.00
N ALA A 66 -3.20 17.24 -2.24
CA ALA A 66 -4.19 17.11 -1.18
C ALA A 66 -3.99 15.80 -0.38
N VAL A 67 -3.67 14.70 -1.07
CA VAL A 67 -3.31 13.41 -0.45
C VAL A 67 -2.07 13.55 0.41
N GLY A 68 -1.04 14.27 -0.04
CA GLY A 68 0.18 14.49 0.73
C GLY A 68 -0.10 15.17 2.07
N TYR A 69 -0.93 16.21 2.07
CA TYR A 69 -1.37 16.86 3.30
C TYR A 69 -2.23 15.95 4.19
N ALA A 70 -3.14 15.19 3.60
CA ALA A 70 -3.96 14.25 4.35
C ALA A 70 -3.10 13.16 5.02
N LEU A 71 -2.11 12.61 4.31
CA LEU A 71 -1.17 11.62 4.86
C LEU A 71 -0.36 12.15 6.03
N ALA A 72 -0.02 13.44 6.04
CA ALA A 72 0.68 14.05 7.18
C ALA A 72 -0.15 13.97 8.48
N VAL A 73 -1.47 13.85 8.37
CA VAL A 73 -2.38 13.72 9.51
C VAL A 73 -2.71 12.26 9.82
N VAL A 74 -3.11 11.50 8.79
CA VAL A 74 -3.67 10.15 8.97
C VAL A 74 -2.62 9.03 8.89
N TYR A 75 -1.40 9.36 8.46
CA TYR A 75 -0.30 8.42 8.33
C TYR A 75 1.05 9.05 8.73
N PRO A 76 1.16 9.56 9.97
CA PRO A 76 2.31 10.37 10.40
C PRO A 76 3.63 9.59 10.47
N THR A 77 3.59 8.26 10.41
CA THR A 77 4.78 7.41 10.39
C THR A 77 5.62 7.56 9.10
N ALA A 78 4.98 8.01 8.00
CA ALA A 78 5.65 8.19 6.72
C ALA A 78 5.20 9.46 5.97
N GLY A 79 4.07 10.06 6.34
CA GLY A 79 3.57 11.32 5.78
C GLY A 79 3.84 12.48 6.73
N ASN A 80 4.61 13.50 6.29
CA ASN A 80 4.83 14.70 7.10
C ASN A 80 5.12 15.92 6.23
N LEU A 81 4.88 17.12 6.80
CA LEU A 81 5.29 18.38 6.20
C LEU A 81 6.81 18.56 6.37
N GLY A 82 7.50 18.93 5.30
CA GLY A 82 8.94 19.05 5.28
C GLY A 82 9.67 17.72 5.02
N GLY A 83 8.95 16.63 4.85
CA GLY A 83 9.46 15.40 4.29
C GLY A 83 9.75 15.53 2.79
N GLY A 84 10.36 14.50 2.22
CA GLY A 84 10.71 14.48 0.82
C GLY A 84 10.17 13.27 0.07
N GLY A 85 10.54 13.15 -1.19
CA GLY A 85 10.10 12.05 -2.03
C GLY A 85 10.43 12.26 -3.49
N PHE A 86 9.73 11.49 -4.30
CA PHE A 86 9.81 11.53 -5.75
C PHE A 86 8.41 11.62 -6.35
N MET A 87 8.30 12.33 -7.46
CA MET A 87 7.04 12.39 -8.19
C MET A 87 7.30 12.24 -9.69
N THR A 88 6.64 11.29 -10.32
CA THR A 88 6.57 11.17 -11.77
C THR A 88 5.19 11.65 -12.23
N ILE A 89 5.17 12.60 -13.15
CA ILE A 89 3.96 13.19 -13.69
C ILE A 89 3.92 12.92 -15.19
N ARG A 90 2.77 12.43 -15.67
CA ARG A 90 2.47 12.36 -17.10
C ARG A 90 1.33 13.30 -17.41
N LEU A 91 1.57 14.27 -18.29
CA LEU A 91 0.58 15.24 -18.72
C LEU A 91 -0.32 14.69 -19.83
N ALA A 92 -1.45 15.35 -20.07
CA ALA A 92 -2.41 14.95 -21.10
C ALA A 92 -1.82 15.02 -22.53
N ASP A 93 -0.82 15.89 -22.76
CA ASP A 93 -0.08 16.00 -24.03
C ASP A 93 0.97 14.88 -24.22
N GLY A 94 1.05 13.96 -23.26
CA GLY A 94 1.97 12.82 -23.28
C GLY A 94 3.35 13.13 -22.73
N LYS A 95 3.68 14.38 -22.39
CA LYS A 95 4.95 14.73 -21.74
C LYS A 95 5.01 14.16 -20.35
N SER A 96 6.19 13.68 -19.98
CA SER A 96 6.46 13.21 -18.62
C SER A 96 7.55 14.05 -17.97
N THR A 97 7.40 14.30 -16.68
CA THR A 97 8.42 14.97 -15.87
C THR A 97 8.64 14.20 -14.59
N PHE A 98 9.82 14.36 -14.01
CA PHE A 98 10.22 13.75 -12.76
C PHE A 98 10.71 14.85 -11.82
N LEU A 99 10.19 14.83 -10.60
CA LEU A 99 10.61 15.72 -9.53
C LEU A 99 11.30 14.90 -8.45
N ASP A 100 12.55 15.28 -8.15
CA ASP A 100 13.32 14.79 -7.02
C ASP A 100 13.33 15.87 -5.93
N PHE A 101 12.58 15.64 -4.87
CA PHE A 101 12.50 16.53 -3.71
C PHE A 101 12.88 15.80 -2.42
N ARG A 102 13.81 14.83 -2.53
CA ARG A 102 14.42 14.18 -1.37
C ARG A 102 15.05 15.20 -0.43
N GLU A 103 14.89 14.93 0.84
CA GLU A 103 15.51 15.73 1.91
C GLU A 103 17.03 15.73 1.77
N ARG A 104 17.62 16.84 2.14
CA ARG A 104 19.08 17.01 2.26
C ARG A 104 19.43 17.40 3.67
N ALA A 105 20.56 16.92 4.18
CA ALA A 105 21.06 17.36 5.46
C ALA A 105 21.26 18.88 5.47
N PRO A 106 20.99 19.56 6.59
CA PRO A 106 21.33 20.98 6.75
C PRO A 106 22.81 21.22 6.48
N LYS A 107 23.14 22.40 5.93
CA LYS A 107 24.56 22.75 5.63
C LYS A 107 25.47 22.72 6.87
N ALA A 108 24.89 22.94 8.05
CA ALA A 108 25.59 22.89 9.33
C ALA A 108 25.68 21.48 9.94
N ALA A 109 25.11 20.46 9.28
CA ALA A 109 25.19 19.09 9.77
C ALA A 109 26.61 18.57 9.74
N THR A 110 27.05 17.99 10.85
CA THR A 110 28.34 17.31 10.99
C THR A 110 28.13 15.83 11.27
N ARG A 111 29.18 15.03 11.03
CA ARG A 111 29.16 13.60 11.32
C ARG A 111 28.76 13.30 12.76
N ASP A 112 29.22 14.12 13.68
CA ASP A 112 29.18 13.86 15.11
C ASP A 112 28.14 14.75 15.83
N MET A 113 27.22 15.41 15.10
CA MET A 113 26.26 16.37 15.64
C MET A 113 25.26 15.79 16.65
N TYR A 114 25.17 14.47 16.76
CA TYR A 114 24.31 13.74 17.71
C TYR A 114 25.12 12.88 18.69
N LEU A 115 26.45 13.02 18.72
CA LEU A 115 27.30 12.33 19.67
C LEU A 115 27.63 13.29 20.82
N ASP A 116 27.25 12.93 22.04
CA ASP A 116 27.60 13.61 23.31
C ASP A 116 29.01 13.23 23.75
#